data_d2c02cb4388111d7b29009a484c226ea
#
_entry.id   d2c02cb4388111d7b29009a484c226ea
#
_cell.length_a   1.000
_cell.length_b   1.000
_cell.length_c   1.000
_cell.angle_alpha   90.00
_cell.angle_beta   90.00
_cell.angle_gamma   90.00
#
_symmetry.space_group_name_H-M   'P 1'
#
loop_
_entity.id
_entity.type
_entity.pdbx_description
1 polymer ?
#
loop_
_entity_poly.entity_id
_entity_poly.type
_entity_poly.pdbx_seq_one_letter_code
_entity_poly.pdbx_strand_id
1 'polypeptide(L)'
;MFNDGRIMRLTFLGGALGSLMRFAVGAVLGDLISLIIVNLLGAALIGWLNANKKYDNGELSALWKTGFAGGFTTMSGVATVLYFESASLGLMSYALGFLFLGLGLAAYWFAFVISRKQNR
;
A
#
# COMPACT_ATOMS: atom_id res chain seq x y z
N MET A 1 26.57 -8.94 4.93
CA MET A 1 26.72 -7.48 4.75
C MET A 1 25.80 -7.02 3.63
N PHE A 2 25.00 -6.00 3.91
CA PHE A 2 24.03 -5.51 2.93
C PHE A 2 24.73 -4.77 1.80
N ASN A 3 24.41 -5.12 0.56
CA ASN A 3 24.85 -4.33 -0.59
C ASN A 3 23.86 -3.18 -0.79
N ASP A 4 24.14 -2.05 -0.16
CA ASP A 4 23.27 -0.88 -0.15
C ASP A 4 22.90 -0.42 -1.57
N GLY A 5 23.83 -0.47 -2.51
CA GLY A 5 23.54 -0.11 -3.90
C GLY A 5 22.51 -1.03 -4.57
N ARG A 6 22.55 -2.32 -4.26
CA ARG A 6 21.59 -3.29 -4.78
C ARG A 6 20.22 -3.10 -4.14
N ILE A 7 20.19 -2.88 -2.84
CA ILE A 7 18.94 -2.59 -2.10
C ILE A 7 18.28 -1.32 -2.67
N MET A 8 19.05 -0.26 -2.89
CA MET A 8 18.54 0.98 -3.47
C MET A 8 17.93 0.77 -4.86
N ARG A 9 18.62 0.02 -5.72
CA ARG A 9 18.11 -0.27 -7.08
C ARG A 9 16.82 -1.08 -7.04
N LEU A 10 16.77 -2.08 -6.17
CA LEU A 10 15.56 -2.91 -6.02
C LEU A 10 14.38 -2.11 -5.47
N THR A 11 14.63 -1.24 -4.49
CA THR A 11 13.61 -0.34 -3.96
C THR A 11 13.10 0.60 -5.05
N PHE A 12 14.01 1.17 -5.85
CA PHE A 12 13.64 2.05 -6.96
C PHE A 12 12.80 1.31 -8.01
N LEU A 13 13.25 0.13 -8.43
CA LEU A 13 12.51 -0.68 -9.41
C LEU A 13 11.12 -1.05 -8.90
N GLY A 14 11.03 -1.51 -7.66
CA GLY A 14 9.75 -1.82 -7.05
C GLY A 14 8.84 -0.61 -6.99
N GLY A 15 9.37 0.53 -6.54
CA GLY A 15 8.65 1.79 -6.46
C GLY A 15 8.15 2.27 -7.81
N ALA A 16 8.98 2.16 -8.84
CA ALA A 16 8.59 2.51 -10.21
C ALA A 16 7.45 1.62 -10.71
N LEU A 17 7.55 0.31 -10.51
CA LEU A 17 6.49 -0.64 -10.90
C LEU A 17 5.21 -0.38 -10.12
N GLY A 18 5.31 -0.19 -8.81
CA GLY A 18 4.14 0.11 -7.96
C GLY A 18 3.45 1.40 -8.38
N SER A 19 4.21 2.46 -8.65
CA SER A 19 3.68 3.74 -9.11
C SER A 19 3.02 3.63 -10.49
N LEU A 20 3.60 2.87 -11.41
CA LEU A 20 3.00 2.61 -12.72
C LEU A 20 1.69 1.84 -12.59
N MET A 21 1.63 0.84 -11.73
CA MET A 21 0.40 0.10 -11.47
C MET A 21 -0.68 1.00 -10.86
N ARG A 22 -0.30 1.87 -9.91
CA ARG A 22 -1.22 2.85 -9.34
C ARG A 22 -1.77 3.78 -10.41
N PHE A 23 -0.91 4.29 -11.29
CA PHE A 23 -1.31 5.16 -12.40
C PHE A 23 -2.31 4.44 -13.32
N ALA A 24 -2.02 3.18 -13.68
CA ALA A 24 -2.88 2.38 -14.54
C ALA A 24 -4.27 2.16 -13.91
N VAL A 25 -4.31 1.83 -12.62
CA VAL A 25 -5.58 1.67 -11.89
C VAL A 25 -6.36 2.98 -11.88
N GLY A 26 -5.68 4.10 -11.63
CA GLY A 26 -6.30 5.43 -11.67
C GLY A 26 -6.89 5.79 -13.01
N ALA A 27 -6.18 5.45 -14.10
CA ALA A 27 -6.64 5.71 -15.47
C ALA A 27 -7.92 4.93 -15.82
N VAL A 28 -8.09 3.73 -15.25
CA VAL A 28 -9.24 2.87 -15.54
C VAL A 28 -10.43 3.17 -14.61
N LEU A 29 -10.17 3.35 -13.31
CA LEU A 29 -11.21 3.41 -12.28
C LEU A 29 -11.54 4.84 -11.79
N GLY A 30 -10.73 5.83 -12.17
CA GLY A 30 -10.85 7.19 -11.68
C GLY A 30 -10.14 7.39 -10.33
N ASP A 31 -9.98 8.65 -9.93
CA ASP A 31 -9.09 9.01 -8.83
C ASP A 31 -9.55 8.49 -7.47
N LEU A 32 -10.83 8.67 -7.12
CA LEU A 32 -11.32 8.31 -5.79
C LEU A 32 -11.35 6.80 -5.59
N ILE A 33 -11.91 6.06 -6.54
CA ILE A 33 -12.05 4.61 -6.46
C ILE A 33 -10.66 3.96 -6.47
N SER A 34 -9.77 4.45 -7.33
CA SER A 34 -8.41 3.91 -7.40
C SER A 34 -7.64 4.11 -6.10
N LEU A 35 -7.79 5.26 -5.42
CA LEU A 35 -7.14 5.52 -4.13
C LEU A 35 -7.57 4.51 -3.07
N ILE A 36 -8.86 4.21 -3.01
CA ILE A 36 -9.38 3.23 -2.07
C ILE A 36 -8.79 1.85 -2.38
N ILE A 37 -8.86 1.43 -3.63
CA ILE A 37 -8.42 0.09 -4.05
C ILE A 37 -6.92 -0.08 -3.87
N VAL A 38 -6.09 0.85 -4.35
CA VAL A 38 -4.64 0.68 -4.26
C VAL A 38 -4.14 0.69 -2.80
N ASN A 39 -4.75 1.50 -1.94
CA ASN A 39 -4.33 1.54 -0.55
C ASN A 39 -4.77 0.28 0.21
N LEU A 40 -5.97 -0.22 -0.01
CA LEU A 40 -6.45 -1.44 0.63
C LEU A 40 -5.69 -2.67 0.12
N LEU A 41 -5.48 -2.78 -1.19
CA LEU A 41 -4.70 -3.87 -1.78
C LEU A 41 -3.24 -3.81 -1.35
N GLY A 42 -2.67 -2.61 -1.28
CA GLY A 42 -1.30 -2.43 -0.81
C GLY A 42 -1.13 -2.81 0.65
N ALA A 43 -2.08 -2.42 1.51
CA ALA A 43 -2.08 -2.83 2.92
C ALA A 43 -2.19 -4.34 3.06
N ALA A 44 -3.07 -4.98 2.30
CA ALA A 44 -3.20 -6.44 2.26
C ALA A 44 -1.90 -7.10 1.77
N LEU A 45 -1.28 -6.55 0.73
CA LEU A 45 -0.02 -7.07 0.20
C LEU A 45 1.08 -7.03 1.25
N ILE A 46 1.25 -5.91 1.95
CA ILE A 46 2.25 -5.79 3.02
C ILE A 46 1.98 -6.81 4.13
N GLY A 47 0.72 -6.96 4.53
CA GLY A 47 0.32 -7.93 5.54
C GLY A 47 0.68 -9.36 5.13
N TRP A 48 0.36 -9.72 3.89
CA TRP A 48 0.66 -11.04 3.34
C TRP A 48 2.17 -11.29 3.27
N LEU A 49 2.93 -10.31 2.80
CA LEU A 49 4.38 -10.40 2.69
C LEU A 49 5.05 -10.51 4.05
N ASN A 50 4.57 -9.77 5.04
CA ASN A 50 5.15 -9.77 6.38
C ASN A 50 4.94 -11.09 7.11
N ALA A 51 3.89 -11.83 6.80
CA ALA A 51 3.65 -13.15 7.38
C ALA A 51 4.45 -14.25 6.69
N ASN A 52 5.03 -13.98 5.54
CA ASN A 52 5.73 -14.97 4.72
C ASN A 52 7.23 -14.80 4.88
N LYS A 53 7.89 -15.76 5.52
CA LYS A 53 9.33 -15.72 5.81
C LYS A 53 10.21 -15.62 4.56
N LYS A 54 9.72 -16.08 3.41
CA LYS A 54 10.44 -15.97 2.14
C LYS A 54 10.82 -14.53 1.80
N TYR A 55 9.99 -13.56 2.19
CA TYR A 55 10.18 -12.15 1.88
C TYR A 55 10.89 -11.37 2.98
N ASP A 56 11.44 -12.05 3.98
CA ASP A 56 12.17 -11.41 5.08
C ASP A 56 13.63 -11.08 4.73
N ASN A 57 14.15 -11.55 3.59
CA ASN A 57 15.49 -11.13 3.19
C ASN A 57 15.49 -9.68 2.67
N GLY A 58 16.63 -9.01 2.80
CA GLY A 58 16.73 -7.58 2.49
C GLY A 58 16.39 -7.23 1.05
N GLU A 59 16.72 -8.09 0.10
CA GLU A 59 16.49 -7.83 -1.33
C GLU A 59 15.01 -7.95 -1.71
N LEU A 60 14.34 -9.04 -1.33
CA LEU A 60 12.92 -9.23 -1.61
C LEU A 60 12.06 -8.23 -0.86
N SER A 61 12.45 -7.91 0.38
CA SER A 61 11.78 -6.88 1.16
C SER A 61 11.90 -5.50 0.50
N ALA A 62 13.09 -5.16 0.00
CA ALA A 62 13.32 -3.89 -0.70
C ALA A 62 12.47 -3.79 -1.96
N LEU A 63 12.40 -4.86 -2.74
CA LEU A 63 11.64 -4.88 -3.99
C LEU A 63 10.13 -4.82 -3.76
N TRP A 64 9.61 -5.68 -2.91
CA TRP A 64 8.16 -5.89 -2.78
C TRP A 64 7.50 -5.06 -1.68
N LYS A 65 8.13 -4.94 -0.52
CA LYS A 65 7.56 -4.18 0.60
C LYS A 65 7.83 -2.70 0.47
N THR A 66 9.09 -2.30 0.56
CA THR A 66 9.48 -0.88 0.52
C THR A 66 9.26 -0.28 -0.86
N GLY A 67 9.66 -1.00 -1.91
CA GLY A 67 9.54 -0.53 -3.29
C GLY A 67 8.11 -0.63 -3.81
N PHE A 68 7.66 -1.84 -4.16
CA PHE A 68 6.39 -2.00 -4.87
C PHE A 68 5.19 -1.53 -4.03
N ALA A 69 5.02 -2.03 -2.83
CA ALA A 69 3.89 -1.63 -1.99
C ALA A 69 3.96 -0.14 -1.64
N GLY A 70 5.17 0.37 -1.38
CA GLY A 70 5.38 1.80 -1.12
C GLY A 70 5.03 2.70 -2.29
N GLY A 71 5.36 2.30 -3.51
CA GLY A 71 5.00 3.05 -4.73
C GLY A 71 3.53 2.86 -5.13
N PHE A 72 2.96 1.71 -4.84
CA PHE A 72 1.58 1.38 -5.19
C PHE A 72 0.56 2.11 -4.31
N THR A 73 0.87 2.31 -3.02
CA THR A 73 0.01 3.02 -2.06
C THR A 73 0.31 4.51 -2.03
N THR A 74 -0.65 5.32 -1.59
CA THR A 74 -0.44 6.76 -1.45
C THR A 74 -1.30 7.34 -0.33
N MET A 75 -0.65 7.75 0.75
CA MET A 75 -1.31 8.47 1.85
C MET A 75 -1.55 9.93 1.48
N SER A 76 -0.65 10.54 0.72
CA SER A 76 -0.82 11.92 0.28
C SER A 76 -2.03 12.09 -0.63
N GLY A 77 -2.32 11.11 -1.49
CA GLY A 77 -3.52 11.12 -2.31
C GLY A 77 -4.80 11.09 -1.48
N VAL A 78 -4.83 10.23 -0.46
CA VAL A 78 -5.95 10.17 0.48
C VAL A 78 -6.14 11.49 1.22
N ALA A 79 -5.06 12.04 1.74
CA ALA A 79 -5.10 13.32 2.45
C ALA A 79 -5.59 14.46 1.55
N THR A 80 -5.17 14.48 0.29
CA THR A 80 -5.60 15.49 -0.69
C THR A 80 -7.10 15.41 -0.95
N VAL A 81 -7.61 14.20 -1.19
CA VAL A 81 -9.05 14.01 -1.42
C VAL A 81 -9.85 14.43 -0.19
N LEU A 82 -9.44 14.02 1.01
CA LEU A 82 -10.11 14.40 2.24
C LEU A 82 -10.11 15.92 2.45
N TYR A 83 -9.02 16.58 2.11
CA TYR A 83 -8.90 18.04 2.21
C TYR A 83 -9.93 18.73 1.30
N PHE A 84 -10.01 18.34 0.03
CA PHE A 84 -10.96 18.95 -0.90
C PHE A 84 -12.41 18.64 -0.54
N GLU A 85 -12.69 17.45 -0.02
CA GLU A 85 -14.03 17.06 0.39
C GLU A 85 -14.43 17.66 1.76
N SER A 86 -13.47 18.13 2.56
CA SER A 86 -13.77 18.68 3.88
C SER A 86 -14.68 19.91 3.83
N ALA A 87 -14.65 20.67 2.73
CA ALA A 87 -15.50 21.84 2.55
C ALA A 87 -17.01 21.47 2.48
N SER A 88 -17.31 20.31 1.87
CA SER A 88 -18.70 19.83 1.75
C SER A 88 -19.12 18.85 2.84
N LEU A 89 -18.16 18.04 3.34
CA LEU A 89 -18.46 16.98 4.33
C LEU A 89 -18.20 17.42 5.78
N GLY A 90 -17.41 18.48 6.01
CA GLY A 90 -17.10 18.95 7.35
C GLY A 90 -16.45 17.86 8.21
N LEU A 91 -16.98 17.64 9.42
CA LEU A 91 -16.46 16.64 10.35
C LEU A 91 -16.56 15.21 9.79
N MET A 92 -17.47 14.96 8.84
CA MET A 92 -17.62 13.65 8.21
C MET A 92 -16.34 13.23 7.46
N SER A 93 -15.56 14.19 6.93
CA SER A 93 -14.29 13.88 6.25
C SER A 93 -13.28 13.24 7.19
N TYR A 94 -13.21 13.71 8.44
CA TYR A 94 -12.34 13.10 9.46
C TYR A 94 -12.81 11.69 9.82
N ALA A 95 -14.11 11.50 9.99
CA ALA A 95 -14.68 10.19 10.28
C ALA A 95 -14.40 9.19 9.14
N LEU A 96 -14.53 9.62 7.88
CA LEU A 96 -14.22 8.79 6.72
C LEU A 96 -12.73 8.47 6.65
N GLY A 97 -11.86 9.42 7.00
CA GLY A 97 -10.42 9.19 7.07
C GLY A 97 -10.06 8.12 8.10
N PHE A 98 -10.60 8.20 9.31
CA PHE A 98 -10.38 7.19 10.36
C PHE A 98 -10.96 5.82 9.95
N LEU A 99 -12.14 5.80 9.34
CA LEU A 99 -12.73 4.56 8.82
C LEU A 99 -11.82 3.93 7.77
N PHE A 100 -11.27 4.73 6.87
CA PHE A 100 -10.37 4.26 5.82
C PHE A 100 -9.09 3.66 6.42
N LEU A 101 -8.50 4.32 7.43
CA LEU A 101 -7.33 3.80 8.15
C LEU A 101 -7.65 2.46 8.83
N GLY A 102 -8.81 2.37 9.46
CA GLY A 102 -9.27 1.13 10.09
C GLY A 102 -9.45 -0.01 9.09
N LEU A 103 -10.01 0.29 7.92
CA LEU A 103 -10.16 -0.70 6.84
C LEU A 103 -8.79 -1.16 6.33
N GLY A 104 -7.84 -0.25 6.20
CA GLY A 104 -6.48 -0.60 5.81
C GLY A 104 -5.80 -1.53 6.81
N LEU A 105 -5.93 -1.24 8.10
CA LEU A 105 -5.42 -2.11 9.17
C LEU A 105 -6.11 -3.48 9.16
N ALA A 106 -7.42 -3.51 8.93
CA ALA A 106 -8.16 -4.76 8.83
C ALA A 106 -7.71 -5.58 7.61
N ALA A 107 -7.51 -4.94 6.47
CA ALA A 107 -7.01 -5.60 5.26
C ALA A 107 -5.61 -6.19 5.49
N TYR A 108 -4.73 -5.43 6.13
CA TYR A 108 -3.39 -5.90 6.50
C TYR A 108 -3.48 -7.14 7.39
N TRP A 109 -4.23 -7.05 8.47
CA TRP A 109 -4.33 -8.12 9.46
C TRP A 109 -4.94 -9.38 8.86
N PHE A 110 -5.99 -9.23 8.07
CA PHE A 110 -6.65 -10.35 7.43
C PHE A 110 -5.71 -11.10 6.47
N ALA A 111 -5.00 -10.35 5.63
CA ALA A 111 -4.02 -10.92 4.71
C ALA A 111 -2.85 -11.56 5.47
N PHE A 112 -2.40 -10.96 6.55
CA PHE A 112 -1.36 -11.51 7.42
C PHE A 112 -1.77 -12.86 8.00
N VAL A 113 -2.97 -12.96 8.54
CA VAL A 113 -3.48 -14.21 9.12
C VAL A 113 -3.62 -15.30 8.05
N ILE A 114 -4.15 -14.97 6.89
CA ILE A 114 -4.28 -15.92 5.78
C ILE A 114 -2.92 -16.41 5.32
N SER A 115 -1.98 -15.50 5.11
CA SER A 115 -0.62 -15.86 4.69
C SER A 115 0.08 -16.75 5.72
N ARG A 116 -0.07 -16.43 7.00
CA ARG A 116 0.52 -17.21 8.09
C ARG A 116 -0.02 -18.64 8.11
N LYS A 117 -1.31 -18.81 7.86
CA LYS A 117 -1.92 -20.15 7.76
C LYS A 117 -1.40 -20.93 6.55
N GLN A 118 -1.22 -20.26 5.43
CA GLN A 118 -0.71 -20.91 4.20
C GLN A 118 0.73 -21.37 4.33
N ASN A 119 1.52 -20.73 5.20
CA ASN A 119 2.94 -20.99 5.37
C ASN A 119 3.27 -21.88 6.60
N ARG A 120 2.29 -22.52 7.17
CA ARG A 120 2.47 -23.52 8.25
C ARG A 120 2.81 -24.88 7.71
#